data_73f4117540d2d49a9545eca0c7e1567f
#
_entry.id   73f4117540d2d49a9545eca0c7e1567f
#
_cell.length_a   1.000
_cell.length_b   1.000
_cell.length_c   1.000
_cell.angle_alpha   90.00
_cell.angle_beta   90.00
_cell.angle_gamma   90.00
#
_symmetry.space_group_name_H-M   'P 1'
#
loop_
_entity.id
_entity.type
_entity.pdbx_description
1 polymer ?
#
loop_
_entity_poly.entity_id
_entity_poly.type
_entity_poly.pdbx_seq_one_letter_code
_entity_poly.pdbx_strand_id
1 'polypeptide(L)'
;ILIVDDQRPNLDLMEQLLAREGLHNVLSSTEPLRTLDLFNSFEPDLVILDLHMPAFDGFAVLEQLNRRIPANDYLPILVLTADATRDTRLRALALGARDFISKPLDALETMLRIWNLLETRALYKALRELIPSQQIELLRQHRPAAGPA
;
A
#
# COMPACT_ATOMS: atom_id res chain seq x y z
N ILE A 1 -5.53 -4.52 7.53
CA ILE A 1 -5.49 -3.75 6.28
C ILE A 1 -6.07 -2.36 6.54
N LEU A 2 -5.32 -1.32 6.22
CA LEU A 2 -5.79 0.06 6.26
C LEU A 2 -6.17 0.49 4.84
N ILE A 3 -7.38 1.03 4.67
CA ILE A 3 -7.87 1.51 3.37
C ILE A 3 -8.20 3.00 3.48
N VAL A 4 -7.65 3.80 2.57
CA VAL A 4 -7.89 5.24 2.51
C VAL A 4 -8.42 5.62 1.13
N ASP A 5 -9.66 6.10 1.08
CA ASP A 5 -10.34 6.58 -0.11
C ASP A 5 -11.42 7.58 0.34
N ASP A 6 -11.48 8.76 -0.26
CA ASP A 6 -12.44 9.80 0.12
C ASP A 6 -13.90 9.47 -0.25
N GLN A 7 -14.10 8.45 -1.08
CA GLN A 7 -15.40 8.00 -1.55
C GLN A 7 -15.88 6.78 -0.75
N ARG A 8 -16.85 6.95 0.12
CA ARG A 8 -17.39 5.86 0.95
C ARG A 8 -17.83 4.64 0.14
N PRO A 9 -18.50 4.76 -1.03
CA PRO A 9 -18.87 3.59 -1.84
C PRO A 9 -17.67 2.74 -2.26
N ASN A 10 -16.53 3.33 -2.52
CA ASN A 10 -15.32 2.57 -2.85
C ASN A 10 -14.80 1.76 -1.66
N LEU A 11 -14.86 2.33 -0.46
CA LEU A 11 -14.51 1.63 0.77
C LEU A 11 -15.45 0.45 1.03
N ASP A 12 -16.76 0.66 0.86
CA ASP A 12 -17.77 -0.39 1.05
C ASP A 12 -17.52 -1.57 0.10
N LEU A 13 -17.22 -1.29 -1.17
CA LEU A 13 -16.88 -2.32 -2.14
C LEU A 13 -15.63 -3.10 -1.74
N MET A 14 -14.57 -2.41 -1.35
CA MET A 14 -13.32 -3.06 -0.96
C MET A 14 -13.51 -3.89 0.31
N GLU A 15 -14.21 -3.37 1.30
CA GLU A 15 -14.53 -4.10 2.53
C GLU A 15 -15.30 -5.41 2.24
N GLN A 16 -16.27 -5.36 1.31
CA GLN A 16 -17.02 -6.55 0.89
C GLN A 16 -16.13 -7.58 0.20
N LEU A 17 -15.24 -7.15 -0.69
CA LEU A 17 -14.30 -8.04 -1.37
C LEU A 17 -13.37 -8.74 -0.36
N LEU A 18 -12.83 -7.99 0.58
CA LEU A 18 -11.96 -8.52 1.62
C LEU A 18 -12.70 -9.49 2.55
N ALA A 19 -13.92 -9.14 2.96
CA ALA A 19 -14.73 -9.98 3.83
C ALA A 19 -15.05 -11.35 3.20
N ARG A 20 -15.33 -11.39 1.90
CA ARG A 20 -15.55 -12.65 1.17
C ARG A 20 -14.35 -13.60 1.22
N GLU A 21 -13.15 -13.05 1.31
CA GLU A 21 -11.90 -13.80 1.42
C GLU A 21 -11.49 -14.08 2.88
N GLY A 22 -12.34 -13.73 3.84
CA GLY A 22 -12.05 -13.94 5.25
C GLY A 22 -11.13 -12.92 5.88
N LEU A 23 -10.85 -11.80 5.20
CA LEU A 23 -10.01 -10.72 5.70
C LEU A 23 -10.89 -9.69 6.42
N HIS A 24 -10.98 -9.81 7.75
CA HIS A 24 -11.89 -8.99 8.57
C HIS A 24 -11.19 -7.91 9.39
N ASN A 25 -9.86 -8.00 9.57
CA ASN A 25 -9.10 -6.97 10.28
C ASN A 25 -8.80 -5.79 9.35
N VAL A 26 -9.82 -4.98 9.11
CA VAL A 26 -9.81 -3.88 8.15
C VAL A 26 -10.25 -2.60 8.83
N LEU A 27 -9.49 -1.53 8.64
CA LEU A 27 -9.84 -0.17 9.04
C LEU A 27 -9.93 0.70 7.79
N SER A 28 -11.08 1.33 7.57
CA SER A 28 -11.31 2.21 6.43
C SER A 28 -11.43 3.66 6.88
N SER A 29 -10.91 4.59 6.08
CA SER A 29 -11.01 6.03 6.35
C SER A 29 -11.32 6.80 5.08
N THR A 30 -12.27 7.73 5.18
CA THR A 30 -12.55 8.74 4.14
C THR A 30 -11.75 10.03 4.34
N GLU A 31 -10.92 10.09 5.38
CA GLU A 31 -10.19 11.29 5.78
C GLU A 31 -8.70 11.12 5.52
N PRO A 32 -8.17 11.59 4.37
CA PRO A 32 -6.74 11.43 4.04
C PRO A 32 -5.78 12.04 5.05
N LEU A 33 -6.17 13.15 5.72
CA LEU A 33 -5.37 13.79 6.77
C LEU A 33 -5.08 12.88 7.96
N ARG A 34 -5.93 11.91 8.22
CA ARG A 34 -5.79 10.97 9.33
C ARG A 34 -4.92 9.75 9.00
N THR A 35 -4.46 9.64 7.77
CA THR A 35 -3.77 8.42 7.30
C THR A 35 -2.55 8.07 8.15
N LEU A 36 -1.69 9.03 8.46
CA LEU A 36 -0.49 8.76 9.26
C LEU A 36 -0.82 8.36 10.70
N ASP A 37 -1.79 9.03 11.32
CA ASP A 37 -2.21 8.70 12.68
C ASP A 37 -2.83 7.30 12.74
N LEU A 38 -3.68 6.96 11.77
CA LEU A 38 -4.29 5.65 11.67
C LEU A 38 -3.26 4.55 11.36
N PHE A 39 -2.29 4.86 10.51
CA PHE A 39 -1.18 3.95 10.21
C PHE A 39 -0.39 3.61 11.48
N ASN A 40 -0.07 4.61 12.29
CA ASN A 40 0.69 4.42 13.52
C ASN A 40 -0.11 3.66 14.59
N SER A 41 -1.40 3.95 14.74
CA SER A 41 -2.24 3.35 15.79
C SER A 41 -2.76 1.97 15.43
N PHE A 42 -3.10 1.73 14.17
CA PHE A 42 -3.67 0.47 13.70
C PHE A 42 -2.61 -0.59 13.38
N GLU A 43 -1.39 -0.17 13.03
CA GLU A 43 -0.29 -1.06 12.65
C GLU A 43 -0.67 -2.06 11.55
N PRO A 44 -1.05 -1.59 10.35
CA PRO A 44 -1.52 -2.47 9.29
C PRO A 44 -0.40 -3.36 8.72
N ASP A 45 -0.79 -4.48 8.11
CA ASP A 45 0.10 -5.32 7.29
C ASP A 45 0.02 -4.97 5.80
N LEU A 46 -0.96 -4.19 5.40
CA LEU A 46 -1.16 -3.69 4.05
C LEU A 46 -1.90 -2.36 4.12
N VAL A 47 -1.47 -1.38 3.33
CA VAL A 47 -2.19 -0.13 3.11
C VAL A 47 -2.71 -0.11 1.67
N ILE A 48 -3.98 0.19 1.49
CA ILE A 48 -4.60 0.44 0.19
C ILE A 48 -4.96 1.92 0.13
N LEU A 49 -4.34 2.65 -0.80
CA LEU A 49 -4.42 4.11 -0.88
C LEU A 49 -4.91 4.55 -2.26
N ASP A 50 -6.01 5.30 -2.29
CA ASP A 50 -6.44 6.01 -3.50
C ASP A 50 -5.53 7.22 -3.72
N LEU A 51 -5.01 7.37 -4.95
CA LEU A 51 -4.18 8.52 -5.32
C LEU A 51 -4.99 9.76 -5.69
N HIS A 52 -6.21 9.59 -6.18
CA HIS A 52 -7.04 10.68 -6.71
C HIS A 52 -8.11 11.10 -5.71
N MET A 53 -7.68 11.87 -4.72
CA MET A 53 -8.58 12.47 -3.75
C MET A 53 -8.57 13.99 -3.94
N PRO A 54 -9.74 14.63 -4.22
CA PRO A 54 -9.83 16.09 -4.30
C PRO A 54 -9.28 16.74 -3.04
N ALA A 55 -8.59 17.86 -3.17
CA ALA A 55 -7.95 18.60 -2.09
C ALA A 55 -6.77 17.88 -1.40
N PHE A 56 -6.40 16.67 -1.85
CA PHE A 56 -5.23 15.95 -1.33
C PHE A 56 -4.35 15.42 -2.43
N ASP A 57 -3.04 15.56 -2.24
CA ASP A 57 -2.04 14.91 -3.06
C ASP A 57 -1.76 13.51 -2.51
N GLY A 58 -2.34 12.48 -3.16
CA GLY A 58 -2.14 11.08 -2.80
C GLY A 58 -0.68 10.64 -2.89
N PHE A 59 0.10 11.23 -3.79
CA PHE A 59 1.54 10.97 -3.87
C PHE A 59 2.30 11.49 -2.64
N ALA A 60 1.90 12.64 -2.09
CA ALA A 60 2.50 13.14 -0.86
C ALA A 60 2.19 12.22 0.32
N VAL A 61 0.97 11.73 0.43
CA VAL A 61 0.58 10.75 1.46
C VAL A 61 1.38 9.45 1.31
N LEU A 62 1.52 8.95 0.09
CA LEU A 62 2.33 7.76 -0.22
C LEU A 62 3.78 7.93 0.23
N GLU A 63 4.39 9.06 -0.10
CA GLU A 63 5.77 9.36 0.29
C GLU A 63 5.92 9.42 1.82
N GLN A 64 5.00 10.07 2.51
CA GLN A 64 5.00 10.16 3.96
C GLN A 64 4.85 8.78 4.63
N LEU A 65 3.96 7.93 4.12
CA LEU A 65 3.81 6.56 4.58
C LEU A 65 5.10 5.76 4.38
N ASN A 66 5.68 5.86 3.20
CA ASN A 66 6.91 5.13 2.88
C ASN A 66 8.07 5.51 3.79
N ARG A 67 8.16 6.76 4.20
CA ARG A 67 9.18 7.23 5.17
C ARG A 67 8.98 6.65 6.57
N ARG A 68 7.76 6.24 6.92
CA ARG A 68 7.46 5.61 8.22
C ARG A 68 7.77 4.13 8.27
N ILE A 69 7.95 3.51 7.11
CA ILE A 69 8.29 2.09 7.03
C ILE A 69 9.81 1.93 7.22
N PRO A 70 10.25 1.21 8.26
CA PRO A 70 11.68 1.01 8.48
C PRO A 70 12.37 0.36 7.30
N ALA A 71 13.67 0.69 7.09
CA ALA A 71 14.45 0.15 5.99
C ALA A 71 14.55 -1.38 6.01
N ASN A 72 14.49 -1.98 7.20
CA ASN A 72 14.54 -3.42 7.39
C ASN A 72 13.15 -4.08 7.47
N ASP A 73 12.10 -3.39 7.02
CA ASP A 73 10.74 -3.92 7.01
C ASP A 73 10.13 -3.89 5.61
N TYR A 74 9.18 -4.77 5.37
CA TYR A 74 8.35 -4.81 4.17
C TYR A 74 6.90 -4.65 4.59
N LEU A 75 6.36 -3.44 4.44
CA LEU A 75 4.96 -3.14 4.64
C LEU A 75 4.40 -2.58 3.33
N PRO A 76 3.66 -3.39 2.55
CA PRO A 76 3.27 -3.00 1.21
C PRO A 76 2.19 -1.92 1.22
N ILE A 77 2.31 -0.98 0.28
CA ILE A 77 1.30 0.01 -0.05
C ILE A 77 0.83 -0.28 -1.47
N LEU A 78 -0.46 -0.60 -1.60
CA LEU A 78 -1.14 -0.80 -2.87
C LEU A 78 -1.89 0.46 -3.22
N VAL A 79 -1.59 1.07 -4.36
CA VAL A 79 -2.28 2.29 -4.79
C VAL A 79 -3.39 1.99 -5.79
N LEU A 80 -4.49 2.72 -5.66
CA LEU A 80 -5.60 2.71 -6.59
C LEU A 80 -5.57 4.02 -7.39
N THR A 81 -5.76 3.94 -8.69
CA THR A 81 -5.72 5.11 -9.56
C THR A 81 -6.69 5.03 -10.74
N ALA A 82 -7.38 6.14 -11.02
CA ALA A 82 -8.14 6.29 -12.27
C ALA A 82 -7.22 6.63 -13.45
N ASP A 83 -6.02 7.13 -13.18
CA ASP A 83 -5.00 7.44 -14.18
C ASP A 83 -3.97 6.31 -14.26
N ALA A 84 -4.11 5.46 -15.27
CA ALA A 84 -3.23 4.32 -15.52
C ALA A 84 -2.07 4.67 -16.48
N THR A 85 -1.74 5.95 -16.66
CA THR A 85 -0.60 6.34 -17.51
C THR A 85 0.71 5.79 -16.96
N ARG A 86 1.68 5.59 -17.85
CA ARG A 86 3.01 5.13 -17.49
C ARG A 86 3.66 6.06 -16.46
N ASP A 87 3.54 7.36 -16.63
CA ASP A 87 4.14 8.34 -15.73
C ASP A 87 3.57 8.26 -14.32
N THR A 88 2.26 8.16 -14.18
CA THR A 88 1.60 7.99 -12.87
C THR A 88 2.04 6.69 -12.19
N ARG A 89 2.08 5.58 -12.92
CA ARG A 89 2.51 4.29 -12.39
C ARG A 89 3.97 4.31 -11.92
N LEU A 90 4.88 4.85 -12.75
CA LEU A 90 6.30 4.94 -12.41
C LEU A 90 6.51 5.86 -11.21
N ARG A 91 5.79 6.97 -11.14
CA ARG A 91 5.87 7.88 -10.00
C ARG A 91 5.42 7.21 -8.70
N ALA A 92 4.30 6.49 -8.74
CA ALA A 92 3.82 5.76 -7.56
C ALA A 92 4.82 4.71 -7.08
N LEU A 93 5.35 3.90 -8.00
CA LEU A 93 6.35 2.88 -7.68
C LEU A 93 7.64 3.51 -7.13
N ALA A 94 8.09 4.62 -7.71
CA ALA A 94 9.26 5.36 -7.26
C ALA A 94 9.10 5.90 -5.84
N LEU A 95 7.91 6.34 -5.47
CA LEU A 95 7.59 6.86 -4.14
C LEU A 95 7.33 5.77 -3.08
N GLY A 96 7.39 4.50 -3.48
CA GLY A 96 7.34 3.39 -2.54
C GLY A 96 6.12 2.48 -2.64
N ALA A 97 5.17 2.72 -3.57
CA ALA A 97 4.11 1.77 -3.83
C ALA A 97 4.68 0.42 -4.27
N ARG A 98 4.14 -0.66 -3.75
CA ARG A 98 4.58 -2.01 -4.12
C ARG A 98 3.83 -2.55 -5.32
N ASP A 99 2.62 -2.06 -5.54
CA ASP A 99 1.80 -2.39 -6.69
C ASP A 99 0.75 -1.29 -6.90
N PHE A 100 0.04 -1.34 -8.00
CA PHE A 100 -1.04 -0.42 -8.33
C PHE A 100 -2.18 -1.16 -9.01
N ILE A 101 -3.39 -0.63 -8.90
CA ILE A 101 -4.60 -1.12 -9.58
C ILE A 101 -5.28 0.07 -10.23
N SER A 102 -5.67 -0.09 -11.50
CA SER A 102 -6.45 0.89 -12.22
C SER A 102 -7.92 0.77 -11.88
N LYS A 103 -8.60 1.91 -11.74
CA LYS A 103 -10.06 1.95 -11.64
C LYS A 103 -10.70 1.94 -13.05
N PRO A 104 -11.85 1.31 -13.24
CA PRO A 104 -12.67 0.57 -12.27
C PRO A 104 -12.01 -0.74 -11.82
N LEU A 105 -12.27 -1.15 -10.57
CA LEU A 105 -11.64 -2.34 -10.01
C LEU A 105 -12.21 -3.61 -10.62
N ASP A 106 -11.32 -4.52 -11.01
CA ASP A 106 -11.65 -5.92 -11.25
C ASP A 106 -11.50 -6.69 -9.95
N ALA A 107 -12.55 -7.40 -9.53
CA ALA A 107 -12.57 -8.09 -8.24
C ALA A 107 -11.50 -9.18 -8.14
N LEU A 108 -11.32 -9.99 -9.18
CA LEU A 108 -10.34 -11.06 -9.17
C LEU A 108 -8.91 -10.51 -9.19
N GLU A 109 -8.61 -9.58 -10.08
CA GLU A 109 -7.29 -8.93 -10.14
C GLU A 109 -6.94 -8.29 -8.79
N THR A 110 -7.88 -7.55 -8.22
CA THR A 110 -7.68 -6.88 -6.93
C THR A 110 -7.31 -7.87 -5.84
N MET A 111 -8.05 -8.96 -5.71
CA MET A 111 -7.78 -9.96 -4.68
C MET A 111 -6.47 -10.72 -4.91
N LEU A 112 -6.13 -11.04 -6.15
CA LEU A 112 -4.86 -11.69 -6.47
C LEU A 112 -3.66 -10.80 -6.10
N ARG A 113 -3.72 -9.50 -6.39
CA ARG A 113 -2.66 -8.56 -6.01
C ARG A 113 -2.56 -8.40 -4.49
N ILE A 114 -3.69 -8.30 -3.80
CA ILE A 114 -3.72 -8.21 -2.33
C ILE A 114 -3.09 -9.46 -1.71
N TRP A 115 -3.47 -10.65 -2.14
CA TRP A 115 -2.90 -11.89 -1.64
C TRP A 115 -1.39 -11.99 -1.88
N ASN A 116 -0.92 -11.60 -3.07
CA ASN A 116 0.52 -11.58 -3.36
C ASN A 116 1.29 -10.65 -2.39
N LEU A 117 0.74 -9.49 -2.11
CA LEU A 117 1.38 -8.55 -1.18
C LEU A 117 1.35 -9.04 0.26
N LEU A 118 0.24 -9.61 0.71
CA LEU A 118 0.11 -10.16 2.06
C LEU A 118 1.01 -11.39 2.28
N GLU A 119 1.13 -12.26 1.27
CA GLU A 119 2.04 -13.41 1.32
C GLU A 119 3.49 -12.94 1.48
N THR A 120 3.92 -11.98 0.66
CA THR A 120 5.27 -11.42 0.77
C THR A 120 5.49 -10.77 2.13
N ARG A 121 4.50 -10.04 2.65
CA ARG A 121 4.55 -9.46 4.00
C ARG A 121 4.76 -10.53 5.07
N ALA A 122 3.98 -11.60 5.02
CA ALA A 122 4.07 -12.69 5.99
C ALA A 122 5.43 -13.40 5.94
N LEU A 123 5.93 -13.69 4.75
CA LEU A 123 7.25 -14.29 4.55
C LEU A 123 8.38 -13.39 5.07
N TYR A 124 8.27 -12.10 4.82
CA TYR A 124 9.26 -11.13 5.28
C TYR A 124 9.30 -11.03 6.82
N LYS A 125 8.14 -11.01 7.46
CA LYS A 125 8.05 -11.03 8.93
C LYS A 125 8.69 -12.28 9.52
N ALA A 126 8.45 -13.44 8.93
CA ALA A 126 9.04 -14.71 9.35
C ALA A 126 10.57 -14.70 9.17
N LEU A 127 11.07 -14.19 8.04
CA LEU A 127 12.51 -14.11 7.77
C LEU A 127 13.23 -13.14 8.71
N ARG A 128 12.61 -12.05 9.11
CA ARG A 128 13.21 -11.08 10.04
C ARG A 128 13.60 -11.69 11.39
N GLU A 129 12.92 -12.74 11.81
CA GLU A 129 13.25 -13.47 13.03
C GLU A 129 14.48 -14.37 12.87
N LEU A 130 14.85 -14.72 11.62
CA LEU A 130 15.88 -15.70 11.28
C LEU A 130 17.16 -15.08 10.74
N ILE A 131 17.10 -13.90 10.09
CA ILE A 131 18.26 -13.26 9.46
C ILE A 131 18.61 -11.92 10.10
N PRO A 132 19.93 -11.59 10.21
CA PRO A 132 20.35 -10.30 10.68
C PRO A 132 19.82 -9.15 9.82
N SER A 133 19.43 -8.05 10.45
CA SER A 133 18.90 -6.86 9.77
C SER A 133 19.83 -6.31 8.70
N GLN A 134 21.13 -6.46 8.87
CA GLN A 134 22.15 -6.03 7.91
C GLN A 134 22.04 -6.73 6.55
N GLN A 135 21.70 -8.01 6.52
CA GLN A 135 21.53 -8.75 5.27
C GLN A 135 20.27 -8.31 4.51
N ILE A 136 19.23 -7.95 5.24
CA ILE A 136 17.99 -7.41 4.64
C ILE A 136 18.27 -6.04 4.01
N GLU A 137 19.06 -5.20 4.66
CA GLU A 137 19.46 -3.88 4.15
C GLU A 137 20.26 -4.00 2.85
N LEU A 138 21.17 -4.95 2.76
CA LEU A 138 21.94 -5.20 1.55
C LEU A 138 21.07 -5.54 0.34
N LEU A 139 20.00 -6.31 0.53
CA LEU A 139 19.04 -6.62 -0.54
C LEU A 139 18.29 -5.38 -1.04
N ARG A 140 18.05 -4.42 -0.16
CA ARG A 140 17.38 -3.16 -0.52
C ARG A 140 18.28 -2.20 -1.29
N GLN A 141 19.56 -2.18 -1.00
CA GLN A 141 20.53 -1.30 -1.68
C GLN A 141 20.66 -1.60 -3.17
N HIS A 142 20.25 -2.79 -3.61
CA HIS A 142 20.26 -3.18 -5.03
C HIS A 142 18.96 -2.77 -5.78
N ARG A 143 18.01 -2.14 -5.10
CA ARG A 143 16.81 -1.62 -5.76
C ARG A 143 17.18 -0.39 -6.60
N PRO A 144 16.73 -0.30 -7.86
CA PRO A 144 16.99 0.88 -8.68
C PRO A 144 16.54 2.15 -7.95
N ALA A 145 17.39 3.16 -7.94
CA ALA A 145 17.00 4.47 -7.41
C ALA A 145 15.78 4.99 -8.18
N ALA A 146 14.86 5.62 -7.44
CA ALA A 146 13.81 6.38 -8.09
C ALA A 146 14.47 7.40 -9.01
N GLY A 147 14.20 7.31 -10.31
CA GLY A 147 14.65 8.32 -11.25
C GLY A 147 14.14 9.70 -10.82
N PRO A 148 14.73 10.77 -11.31
CA PRO A 148 14.26 12.11 -11.01
C PRO A 148 12.77 12.22 -11.38
N ALA A 149 12.03 12.74 -10.44
CA ALA A 149 10.59 12.93 -10.59
C ALA A 149 10.29 13.91 -11.73
#